data_1610ce31787fbfdd899124b7954b4e4b
#
_entry.id   1610ce31787fbfdd899124b7954b4e4b
#
_cell.length_a   1.000
_cell.length_b   1.000
_cell.length_c   1.000
_cell.angle_alpha   90.00
_cell.angle_beta   90.00
_cell.angle_gamma   90.00
#
_symmetry.space_group_name_H-M   'P 1'
#
loop_
_entity.id
_entity.type
_entity.pdbx_description
1 polymer ?
#
loop_
_entity_poly.entity_id
_entity_poly.type
_entity_poly.pdbx_seq_one_letter_code
_entity_poly.pdbx_strand_id
1 'polypeptide(L)'
;LAAVLAVILLAGGLAIVLARSDDNTTVSAQPRPSASPTTTSAASPSTTADPGGLGEVIGDDPPASPSSTPAPNTTGAAPATTAPPSTEPDPETEATIDDVIAFIEKTREAKFKTRPDVQFQDDAEFEKSLLKDFDDQEKELADEQVLFHALGLLPTNVDLAETMKSALGLGVVGYYDPETKEMVVRGTKLTPYVRTVLAHELTHALDDQLFNLDRPKLDEATDETGYGFTVLTEGSASYVEDAYRNQMSSSDQTRASAEELQVGSNPAIFNIPIVILALLTAPYTQGLDLVQAVVKDGGGVQAVPGAFKRPPTTSEEAMTPAKYKAHEGSVKVPVPKPDSGAKVVTSGVFGQIGLTALLAKGISLDDPAKGTEGWAGDSFVTWNDASEHACAKIDTKLDSAADAQELKGVLEGWAAEATVDATVTASGDQVNLTSCAAEATSGGSAGV
;
A
#
# COMPACT_ATOMS: atom_id res chain seq x y z
N LEU A 1 -0.16 11.32 9.66
CA LEU A 1 0.49 10.02 9.38
C LEU A 1 0.00 8.93 10.34
N ALA A 2 -0.14 9.20 11.64
CA ALA A 2 -0.58 8.20 12.62
C ALA A 2 -1.94 7.59 12.28
N ALA A 3 -2.94 8.40 11.90
CA ALA A 3 -4.26 7.90 11.53
C ALA A 3 -4.27 7.13 10.19
N VAL A 4 -3.53 7.61 9.17
CA VAL A 4 -3.36 6.85 7.92
C VAL A 4 -2.71 5.50 8.20
N LEU A 5 -1.75 5.45 9.11
CA LEU A 5 -1.06 4.22 9.50
C LEU A 5 -1.95 3.29 10.35
N ALA A 6 -2.81 3.83 11.23
CA ALA A 6 -3.77 3.05 12.00
C ALA A 6 -4.81 2.35 11.09
N VAL A 7 -5.26 3.03 10.03
CA VAL A 7 -6.15 2.43 9.00
C VAL A 7 -5.47 1.25 8.28
N ILE A 8 -4.15 1.31 8.06
CA ILE A 8 -3.40 0.22 7.42
C ILE A 8 -3.43 -1.05 8.29
N LEU A 9 -3.31 -0.92 9.62
CA LEU A 9 -3.37 -2.06 10.54
C LEU A 9 -4.75 -2.76 10.53
N LEU A 10 -5.83 -2.00 10.28
CA LEU A 10 -7.18 -2.54 10.18
C LEU A 10 -7.49 -3.14 8.80
N ALA A 11 -6.71 -2.77 7.79
CA ALA A 11 -6.98 -3.10 6.39
C ALA A 11 -6.13 -4.24 5.86
N GLY A 12 -5.77 -5.22 6.68
CA GLY A 12 -4.98 -6.37 6.22
C GLY A 12 -5.31 -6.78 4.78
N GLY A 13 -4.32 -6.86 3.91
CA GLY A 13 -4.48 -7.37 2.55
C GLY A 13 -4.80 -6.34 1.45
N LEU A 14 -4.33 -5.11 1.54
CA LEU A 14 -4.40 -4.17 0.43
C LEU A 14 -3.43 -4.60 -0.69
N ALA A 15 -3.90 -5.43 -1.61
CA ALA A 15 -3.15 -5.82 -2.79
C ALA A 15 -3.24 -4.73 -3.85
N ILE A 16 -2.41 -3.71 -3.75
CA ILE A 16 -2.25 -2.72 -4.81
C ILE A 16 -1.10 -3.15 -5.70
N VAL A 17 -1.41 -3.40 -6.97
CA VAL A 17 -0.44 -3.64 -8.04
C VAL A 17 0.28 -2.32 -8.34
N LEU A 18 1.24 -1.96 -7.54
CA LEU A 18 2.35 -1.15 -8.03
C LEU A 18 3.28 -2.16 -8.71
N ALA A 19 3.51 -1.97 -10.01
CA ALA A 19 4.33 -2.85 -10.82
C ALA A 19 5.62 -3.21 -10.05
N ARG A 20 5.68 -4.44 -9.54
CA ARG A 20 6.94 -5.04 -9.15
C ARG A 20 7.77 -5.10 -10.42
N SER A 21 8.79 -4.26 -10.52
CA SER A 21 9.83 -4.44 -11.53
C SER A 21 10.53 -5.75 -11.16
N ASP A 22 10.20 -6.80 -11.93
CA ASP A 22 10.89 -8.07 -11.88
C ASP A 22 12.35 -7.89 -12.36
N ASP A 23 13.20 -7.37 -11.49
CA ASP A 23 14.65 -7.44 -11.65
C ASP A 23 15.20 -8.74 -11.04
N ASN A 24 14.58 -9.86 -11.41
CA ASN A 24 15.14 -11.19 -11.12
C ASN A 24 15.66 -11.86 -12.40
N THR A 25 16.51 -11.15 -13.16
CA THR A 25 17.39 -11.75 -14.14
C THR A 25 18.60 -12.32 -13.40
N THR A 26 18.51 -13.59 -13.02
CA THR A 26 19.68 -14.39 -12.67
C THR A 26 20.63 -14.42 -13.86
N VAL A 27 21.66 -13.58 -13.83
CA VAL A 27 22.78 -13.63 -14.75
C VAL A 27 23.60 -14.86 -14.40
N SER A 28 23.32 -15.96 -15.07
CA SER A 28 24.23 -17.10 -15.13
C SER A 28 25.48 -16.68 -15.87
N ALA A 29 26.58 -16.51 -15.14
CA ALA A 29 27.89 -16.24 -15.71
C ALA A 29 28.41 -17.47 -16.44
N GLN A 30 28.38 -17.48 -17.76
CA GLN A 30 29.23 -18.36 -18.58
C GLN A 30 30.41 -17.57 -19.14
N PRO A 31 31.61 -18.17 -19.19
CA PRO A 31 32.81 -17.45 -19.62
C PRO A 31 32.85 -17.22 -21.12
N ARG A 32 33.24 -16.01 -21.50
CA ARG A 32 33.45 -15.57 -22.88
C ARG A 32 34.70 -16.16 -23.48
N PRO A 33 34.72 -16.63 -24.73
CA PRO A 33 35.92 -16.67 -25.54
C PRO A 33 36.08 -15.39 -26.35
N SER A 34 37.30 -14.89 -26.33
CA SER A 34 37.81 -13.75 -27.08
C SER A 34 37.93 -14.08 -28.56
N ALA A 35 37.49 -13.16 -29.47
CA ALA A 35 38.12 -12.91 -30.76
C ALA A 35 37.61 -11.61 -31.41
N SER A 36 38.54 -10.82 -31.91
CA SER A 36 38.41 -9.54 -32.58
C SER A 36 38.08 -9.64 -34.09
N PRO A 37 38.03 -8.54 -34.83
CA PRO A 37 36.87 -8.17 -35.67
C PRO A 37 37.10 -8.35 -37.19
N THR A 38 36.02 -8.39 -37.97
CA THR A 38 36.12 -8.12 -39.40
C THR A 38 34.86 -7.38 -39.89
N THR A 39 35.11 -6.25 -40.47
CA THR A 39 34.25 -5.38 -41.28
C THR A 39 33.68 -6.10 -42.50
N THR A 40 32.46 -5.84 -42.91
CA THR A 40 32.10 -5.44 -44.28
C THR A 40 30.63 -5.00 -44.43
N SER A 41 30.46 -4.05 -45.28
CA SER A 41 29.44 -3.15 -45.74
C SER A 41 28.32 -3.74 -46.62
N ALA A 42 27.23 -2.95 -46.73
CA ALA A 42 26.26 -2.83 -47.84
C ALA A 42 25.13 -3.89 -47.92
N ALA A 43 23.89 -3.64 -48.23
CA ALA A 43 23.12 -2.61 -48.88
C ALA A 43 21.63 -2.99 -48.81
N SER A 44 20.76 -1.99 -48.75
CA SER A 44 19.31 -2.14 -49.01
C SER A 44 19.03 -2.45 -50.47
N PRO A 45 17.85 -2.99 -50.85
CA PRO A 45 16.91 -2.06 -51.45
C PRO A 45 15.42 -2.24 -51.09
N SER A 46 14.73 -1.15 -51.21
CA SER A 46 13.32 -0.86 -51.25
C SER A 46 12.60 -1.54 -52.42
N THR A 47 11.32 -1.91 -52.22
CA THR A 47 10.30 -1.75 -53.28
C THR A 47 8.88 -1.62 -52.70
N THR A 48 8.26 -0.61 -53.17
CA THR A 48 6.87 -0.15 -53.15
C THR A 48 5.91 -1.13 -53.84
N ALA A 49 4.66 -1.15 -53.40
CA ALA A 49 3.44 -0.99 -54.24
C ALA A 49 2.14 -1.14 -53.43
N ASP A 50 1.33 -0.14 -53.50
CA ASP A 50 -0.09 0.03 -53.30
C ASP A 50 -0.78 -0.18 -54.67
N PRO A 51 -2.12 -0.01 -54.87
CA PRO A 51 -3.33 -0.16 -54.10
C PRO A 51 -4.51 -0.89 -54.87
N GLY A 52 -5.68 -0.93 -54.25
CA GLY A 52 -6.97 -1.11 -54.94
C GLY A 52 -7.81 -2.24 -54.35
N GLY A 53 -9.11 -2.14 -54.09
CA GLY A 53 -10.12 -1.17 -54.46
C GLY A 53 -11.46 -1.66 -53.91
N LEU A 54 -12.31 -0.74 -53.66
CA LEU A 54 -13.77 -0.64 -53.47
C LEU A 54 -14.65 -1.86 -53.69
N GLY A 55 -15.68 -1.99 -52.85
CA GLY A 55 -16.84 -2.82 -53.04
C GLY A 55 -17.95 -2.62 -51.97
N GLU A 56 -18.71 -1.57 -52.18
CA GLU A 56 -19.95 -1.22 -51.52
C GLU A 56 -21.11 -2.14 -51.99
N VAL A 57 -21.96 -2.71 -51.13
CA VAL A 57 -23.37 -2.99 -51.45
C VAL A 57 -24.21 -2.91 -50.16
N ILE A 58 -25.22 -2.09 -50.30
CA ILE A 58 -26.38 -1.79 -49.45
C ILE A 58 -27.38 -2.95 -49.44
N GLY A 59 -28.13 -3.09 -48.37
CA GLY A 59 -29.34 -3.94 -48.38
C GLY A 59 -30.09 -3.99 -47.05
N ASP A 60 -31.21 -3.32 -47.04
CA ASP A 60 -32.18 -3.02 -45.98
C ASP A 60 -32.97 -4.23 -45.44
N ASP A 61 -33.55 -3.96 -44.27
CA ASP A 61 -34.82 -4.32 -43.66
C ASP A 61 -35.00 -5.63 -42.85
N PRO A 62 -35.77 -5.49 -41.74
CA PRO A 62 -35.94 -6.51 -40.71
C PRO A 62 -37.23 -7.37 -40.94
N PRO A 63 -37.29 -8.55 -40.39
CA PRO A 63 -38.57 -9.24 -40.29
C PRO A 63 -39.18 -9.28 -38.88
N ALA A 64 -40.49 -9.14 -38.94
CA ALA A 64 -41.51 -9.10 -37.94
C ALA A 64 -41.52 -10.21 -36.87
N SER A 65 -42.09 -9.82 -35.74
CA SER A 65 -42.57 -10.71 -34.67
C SER A 65 -43.71 -11.64 -35.12
N PRO A 66 -43.84 -12.85 -34.58
CA PRO A 66 -45.10 -13.54 -34.53
C PRO A 66 -45.67 -13.65 -33.11
N SER A 67 -46.85 -13.24 -33.06
CA SER A 67 -48.08 -13.59 -32.31
C SER A 67 -48.04 -14.72 -31.29
N SER A 68 -48.63 -14.38 -30.16
CA SER A 68 -49.02 -15.21 -29.02
C SER A 68 -50.05 -16.30 -29.35
N THR A 69 -49.87 -17.48 -28.73
CA THR A 69 -51.00 -18.40 -28.45
C THR A 69 -50.79 -19.07 -27.08
N PRO A 70 -51.86 -19.37 -26.32
CA PRO A 70 -51.78 -19.56 -24.87
C PRO A 70 -51.53 -21.02 -24.43
N ALA A 71 -50.97 -21.11 -23.21
CA ALA A 71 -50.64 -22.31 -22.48
C ALA A 71 -51.84 -23.15 -22.06
N PRO A 72 -51.62 -24.43 -21.74
CA PRO A 72 -52.51 -25.15 -20.82
C PRO A 72 -51.92 -25.16 -19.41
N ASN A 73 -52.77 -24.85 -18.45
CA ASN A 73 -52.61 -25.02 -17.02
C ASN A 73 -52.16 -26.44 -16.66
N THR A 74 -51.09 -26.55 -15.88
CA THR A 74 -50.84 -27.71 -15.04
C THR A 74 -50.58 -27.27 -13.62
N THR A 75 -51.37 -27.80 -12.74
CA THR A 75 -51.46 -27.73 -11.29
C THR A 75 -50.13 -27.86 -10.55
N GLY A 76 -49.93 -26.96 -9.62
CA GLY A 76 -49.36 -27.05 -8.30
C GLY A 76 -48.22 -28.05 -8.03
N ALA A 77 -46.98 -27.49 -8.00
CA ALA A 77 -45.96 -27.92 -7.01
C ALA A 77 -45.68 -26.72 -6.14
N ALA A 78 -45.74 -26.91 -4.83
CA ALA A 78 -45.38 -25.90 -3.85
C ALA A 78 -43.94 -25.45 -4.11
N PRO A 79 -43.59 -24.15 -3.92
CA PRO A 79 -42.21 -23.73 -4.01
C PRO A 79 -41.41 -24.48 -2.94
N ALA A 80 -40.40 -25.18 -3.37
CA ALA A 80 -39.36 -25.68 -2.46
C ALA A 80 -38.83 -24.45 -1.71
N THR A 81 -39.01 -24.44 -0.41
CA THR A 81 -38.36 -23.49 0.47
C THR A 81 -36.86 -23.77 0.30
N THR A 82 -36.20 -22.96 -0.53
CA THR A 82 -34.72 -22.90 -0.50
C THR A 82 -34.39 -22.40 0.87
N ALA A 83 -33.74 -23.26 1.67
CA ALA A 83 -33.08 -22.86 2.89
C ALA A 83 -32.12 -21.68 2.54
N PRO A 84 -31.96 -20.68 3.41
CA PRO A 84 -30.94 -19.66 3.20
C PRO A 84 -29.60 -20.36 2.93
N PRO A 85 -28.75 -19.82 2.04
CA PRO A 85 -27.45 -20.43 1.79
C PRO A 85 -26.73 -20.59 3.12
N SER A 86 -26.22 -21.78 3.39
CA SER A 86 -25.39 -22.06 4.54
C SER A 86 -24.19 -21.11 4.48
N THR A 87 -23.96 -20.34 5.54
CA THR A 87 -22.77 -19.50 5.71
C THR A 87 -21.51 -20.32 6.01
N GLU A 88 -21.65 -21.62 6.20
CA GLU A 88 -20.52 -22.53 6.40
C GLU A 88 -19.87 -22.90 5.06
N PRO A 89 -18.53 -22.80 4.96
CA PRO A 89 -17.78 -23.23 3.79
C PRO A 89 -18.06 -24.68 3.40
N ASP A 90 -18.06 -24.98 2.12
CA ASP A 90 -18.16 -26.37 1.67
C ASP A 90 -16.88 -27.17 1.99
N PRO A 91 -16.93 -28.52 1.99
CA PRO A 91 -15.78 -29.35 2.40
C PRO A 91 -14.52 -29.15 1.54
N GLU A 92 -14.64 -28.73 0.27
CA GLU A 92 -13.49 -28.45 -0.61
C GLU A 92 -12.82 -27.13 -0.21
N THR A 93 -13.62 -26.11 0.11
CA THR A 93 -13.15 -24.84 0.65
C THR A 93 -12.44 -25.04 2.00
N GLU A 94 -13.01 -25.85 2.91
CA GLU A 94 -12.39 -26.18 4.20
C GLU A 94 -11.06 -26.91 4.02
N ALA A 95 -10.98 -27.87 3.11
CA ALA A 95 -9.72 -28.58 2.82
C ALA A 95 -8.65 -27.63 2.26
N THR A 96 -9.06 -26.66 1.44
CA THR A 96 -8.13 -25.64 0.91
C THR A 96 -7.60 -24.72 2.01
N ILE A 97 -8.45 -24.31 2.96
CA ILE A 97 -8.03 -23.53 4.13
C ILE A 97 -7.03 -24.33 4.98
N ASP A 98 -7.30 -25.62 5.23
CA ASP A 98 -6.39 -26.49 5.99
C ASP A 98 -5.03 -26.68 5.28
N ASP A 99 -5.00 -26.77 3.94
CA ASP A 99 -3.77 -26.81 3.16
C ASP A 99 -2.96 -25.52 3.29
N VAL A 100 -3.62 -24.35 3.27
CA VAL A 100 -2.97 -23.05 3.49
C VAL A 100 -2.40 -22.97 4.91
N ILE A 101 -3.18 -23.34 5.92
CA ILE A 101 -2.73 -23.41 7.32
C ILE A 101 -1.49 -24.30 7.46
N ALA A 102 -1.53 -25.50 6.89
CA ALA A 102 -0.40 -26.43 6.94
C ALA A 102 0.86 -25.86 6.25
N PHE A 103 0.68 -25.12 5.15
CA PHE A 103 1.77 -24.42 4.47
C PHE A 103 2.39 -23.32 5.35
N ILE A 104 1.56 -22.46 5.97
CA ILE A 104 2.02 -21.40 6.85
C ILE A 104 2.81 -21.98 8.04
N GLU A 105 2.26 -23.00 8.69
CA GLU A 105 2.92 -23.68 9.81
C GLU A 105 4.28 -24.25 9.43
N LYS A 106 4.39 -24.83 8.24
CA LYS A 106 5.66 -25.35 7.72
C LYS A 106 6.65 -24.22 7.41
N THR A 107 6.19 -23.14 6.76
CA THR A 107 7.03 -22.02 6.35
C THR A 107 7.54 -21.22 7.55
N ARG A 108 6.68 -21.04 8.58
CA ARG A 108 7.02 -20.31 9.81
C ARG A 108 7.69 -21.21 10.87
N GLU A 109 7.77 -22.52 10.64
CA GLU A 109 8.22 -23.51 11.63
C GLU A 109 7.51 -23.33 13.00
N ALA A 110 6.23 -22.99 12.94
CA ALA A 110 5.38 -22.69 14.09
C ALA A 110 4.00 -23.34 13.91
N LYS A 111 3.22 -23.40 14.99
CA LYS A 111 1.90 -24.01 14.95
C LYS A 111 0.84 -23.03 15.49
N PHE A 112 -0.33 -23.02 14.88
CA PHE A 112 -1.49 -22.37 15.45
C PHE A 112 -1.84 -23.04 16.80
N LYS A 113 -2.14 -22.20 17.80
CA LYS A 113 -2.70 -22.67 19.09
C LYS A 113 -4.17 -23.05 18.93
N THR A 114 -4.87 -22.30 18.06
CA THR A 114 -6.27 -22.52 17.72
C THR A 114 -6.42 -22.30 16.22
N ARG A 115 -7.12 -23.23 15.53
CA ARG A 115 -7.43 -23.06 14.10
C ARG A 115 -8.27 -21.79 13.92
N PRO A 116 -7.84 -20.84 13.06
CA PRO A 116 -8.65 -19.67 12.73
C PRO A 116 -9.97 -20.08 12.06
N ASP A 117 -11.04 -19.36 12.39
CA ASP A 117 -12.32 -19.45 11.71
C ASP A 117 -12.35 -18.44 10.56
N VAL A 118 -12.55 -18.92 9.33
CA VAL A 118 -12.53 -18.09 8.13
C VAL A 118 -13.97 -17.84 7.69
N GLN A 119 -14.37 -16.58 7.75
CA GLN A 119 -15.70 -16.13 7.34
C GLN A 119 -15.69 -15.64 5.90
N PHE A 120 -16.73 -15.93 5.15
CA PHE A 120 -16.93 -15.46 3.79
C PHE A 120 -18.12 -14.49 3.75
N GLN A 121 -17.89 -13.30 3.24
CA GLN A 121 -18.91 -12.25 3.15
C GLN A 121 -19.10 -11.80 1.70
N ASP A 122 -20.34 -11.45 1.31
CA ASP A 122 -20.54 -10.78 0.04
C ASP A 122 -19.98 -9.35 0.05
N ASP A 123 -19.93 -8.70 -1.12
CA ASP A 123 -19.30 -7.38 -1.25
C ASP A 123 -19.87 -6.34 -0.28
N ALA A 124 -21.20 -6.33 -0.06
CA ALA A 124 -21.86 -5.33 0.77
C ALA A 124 -21.63 -5.58 2.28
N GLU A 125 -21.67 -6.85 2.68
CA GLU A 125 -21.37 -7.26 4.07
C GLU A 125 -19.90 -7.03 4.38
N PHE A 126 -19.00 -7.38 3.45
CA PHE A 126 -17.55 -7.17 3.60
C PHE A 126 -17.19 -5.70 3.76
N GLU A 127 -17.69 -4.83 2.86
CA GLU A 127 -17.43 -3.39 2.94
C GLU A 127 -17.96 -2.80 4.25
N LYS A 128 -19.15 -3.21 4.67
CA LYS A 128 -19.73 -2.78 5.95
C LYS A 128 -18.89 -3.24 7.15
N SER A 129 -18.38 -4.48 7.14
CA SER A 129 -17.55 -5.01 8.21
C SER A 129 -16.19 -4.30 8.24
N LEU A 130 -15.57 -4.12 7.08
CA LEU A 130 -14.27 -3.46 6.94
C LEU A 130 -14.28 -2.02 7.44
N LEU A 131 -15.37 -1.30 7.22
CA LEU A 131 -15.49 0.12 7.56
C LEU A 131 -16.25 0.37 8.86
N LYS A 132 -16.56 -0.68 9.66
CA LYS A 132 -17.43 -0.56 10.85
C LYS A 132 -16.95 0.48 11.85
N ASP A 133 -15.63 0.58 12.07
CA ASP A 133 -15.01 1.44 13.08
C ASP A 133 -14.29 2.65 12.45
N PHE A 134 -14.47 2.85 11.13
CA PHE A 134 -13.79 3.92 10.39
C PHE A 134 -14.22 5.32 10.86
N ASP A 135 -15.50 5.50 11.23
CA ASP A 135 -16.03 6.78 11.66
C ASP A 135 -15.34 7.30 12.95
N ASP A 136 -14.80 6.40 13.77
CA ASP A 136 -14.05 6.77 14.98
C ASP A 136 -12.70 7.43 14.63
N GLN A 137 -12.18 7.21 13.42
CA GLN A 137 -10.92 7.75 12.93
C GLN A 137 -11.09 9.05 12.11
N GLU A 138 -12.33 9.43 11.73
CA GLU A 138 -12.59 10.59 10.87
C GLU A 138 -11.96 11.89 11.41
N LYS A 139 -12.04 12.10 12.73
CA LYS A 139 -11.48 13.31 13.33
C LYS A 139 -9.96 13.36 13.21
N GLU A 140 -9.29 12.26 13.45
CA GLU A 140 -7.84 12.16 13.37
C GLU A 140 -7.36 12.30 11.92
N LEU A 141 -8.05 11.68 10.96
CA LEU A 141 -7.82 11.87 9.53
C LEU A 141 -8.03 13.32 9.10
N ALA A 142 -9.05 14.01 9.64
CA ALA A 142 -9.27 15.44 9.37
C ALA A 142 -8.13 16.32 9.92
N ASP A 143 -7.61 16.00 11.11
CA ASP A 143 -6.46 16.71 11.70
C ASP A 143 -5.18 16.44 10.87
N GLU A 144 -4.97 15.22 10.36
CA GLU A 144 -3.85 14.87 9.47
C GLU A 144 -3.98 15.47 8.07
N GLN A 145 -5.19 15.60 7.55
CA GLN A 145 -5.45 16.23 6.26
C GLN A 145 -4.82 17.63 6.17
N VAL A 146 -4.76 18.37 7.29
CA VAL A 146 -4.12 19.68 7.33
C VAL A 146 -2.63 19.57 6.95
N LEU A 147 -1.92 18.53 7.39
CA LEU A 147 -0.54 18.29 6.99
C LEU A 147 -0.42 18.00 5.50
N PHE A 148 -1.29 17.13 4.97
CA PHE A 148 -1.28 16.76 3.55
C PHE A 148 -1.59 17.95 2.64
N HIS A 149 -2.53 18.81 3.03
CA HIS A 149 -2.84 20.04 2.29
C HIS A 149 -1.68 21.06 2.38
N ALA A 150 -1.11 21.27 3.57
CA ALA A 150 0.00 22.21 3.78
C ALA A 150 1.23 21.85 2.96
N LEU A 151 1.48 20.55 2.76
CA LEU A 151 2.60 20.03 1.96
C LEU A 151 2.23 19.80 0.48
N GLY A 152 1.00 20.12 0.06
CA GLY A 152 0.54 19.87 -1.29
C GLY A 152 0.50 18.38 -1.66
N LEU A 153 0.53 17.47 -0.69
CA LEU A 153 0.40 16.03 -0.90
C LEU A 153 -1.00 15.67 -1.38
N LEU A 154 -2.02 16.38 -0.87
CA LEU A 154 -3.39 16.33 -1.38
C LEU A 154 -3.81 17.73 -1.89
N PRO A 155 -4.59 17.78 -2.98
CA PRO A 155 -5.30 19.01 -3.35
C PRO A 155 -6.27 19.43 -2.23
N THR A 156 -6.44 20.74 -1.99
CA THR A 156 -7.26 21.26 -0.91
C THR A 156 -8.77 20.95 -1.02
N ASN A 157 -9.22 20.45 -2.17
CA ASN A 157 -10.60 19.99 -2.40
C ASN A 157 -10.76 18.47 -2.29
N VAL A 158 -9.73 17.74 -1.86
CA VAL A 158 -9.77 16.28 -1.66
C VAL A 158 -9.85 16.00 -0.17
N ASP A 159 -10.85 15.25 0.23
CA ASP A 159 -11.04 14.77 1.60
C ASP A 159 -10.25 13.49 1.84
N LEU A 160 -9.43 13.48 2.89
CA LEU A 160 -8.57 12.34 3.22
C LEU A 160 -9.38 11.13 3.69
N ALA A 161 -10.39 11.34 4.54
CA ALA A 161 -11.20 10.25 5.07
C ALA A 161 -11.99 9.55 3.96
N GLU A 162 -12.65 10.30 3.08
CA GLU A 162 -13.36 9.75 1.92
C GLU A 162 -12.40 9.03 0.95
N THR A 163 -11.19 9.58 0.78
CA THR A 163 -10.15 8.95 -0.04
C THR A 163 -9.71 7.61 0.55
N MET A 164 -9.52 7.55 1.86
CA MET A 164 -9.15 6.32 2.57
C MET A 164 -10.28 5.29 2.51
N LYS A 165 -11.53 5.66 2.77
CA LYS A 165 -12.70 4.78 2.61
C LYS A 165 -12.75 4.17 1.20
N SER A 166 -12.54 4.99 0.18
CA SER A 166 -12.52 4.53 -1.22
C SER A 166 -11.37 3.56 -1.48
N ALA A 167 -10.16 3.85 -1.00
CA ALA A 167 -9.00 2.98 -1.18
C ALA A 167 -9.21 1.60 -0.56
N LEU A 168 -9.70 1.56 0.68
CA LEU A 168 -9.99 0.33 1.42
C LEU A 168 -11.10 -0.47 0.75
N GLY A 169 -12.23 0.15 0.43
CA GLY A 169 -13.37 -0.51 -0.21
C GLY A 169 -13.04 -1.13 -1.57
N LEU A 170 -12.09 -0.55 -2.32
CA LEU A 170 -11.70 -1.03 -3.65
C LEU A 170 -10.57 -2.08 -3.62
N GLY A 171 -9.63 -1.97 -2.67
CA GLY A 171 -8.39 -2.75 -2.71
C GLY A 171 -8.37 -3.97 -1.79
N VAL A 172 -9.17 -3.98 -0.72
CA VAL A 172 -9.12 -5.06 0.28
C VAL A 172 -9.97 -6.26 -0.16
N VAL A 173 -9.36 -7.45 -0.13
CA VAL A 173 -10.00 -8.74 -0.53
C VAL A 173 -10.17 -9.68 0.66
N GLY A 174 -9.42 -9.48 1.74
CA GLY A 174 -9.53 -10.17 3.01
C GLY A 174 -8.88 -9.35 4.10
N TYR A 175 -9.21 -9.64 5.33
CA TYR A 175 -8.54 -9.04 6.49
C TYR A 175 -8.60 -9.96 7.71
N TYR A 176 -7.60 -9.82 8.57
CA TYR A 176 -7.60 -10.35 9.93
C TYR A 176 -7.66 -9.19 10.92
N ASP A 177 -8.62 -9.21 11.82
CA ASP A 177 -8.76 -8.21 12.88
C ASP A 177 -8.09 -8.74 14.17
N PRO A 178 -6.99 -8.14 14.63
CA PRO A 178 -6.27 -8.60 15.81
C PRO A 178 -6.99 -8.28 17.13
N GLU A 179 -8.00 -7.43 17.17
CA GLU A 179 -8.83 -7.15 18.36
C GLU A 179 -9.91 -8.22 18.52
N THR A 180 -10.72 -8.43 17.47
CA THR A 180 -11.85 -9.36 17.51
C THR A 180 -11.47 -10.81 17.17
N LYS A 181 -10.29 -11.03 16.54
CA LYS A 181 -9.78 -12.31 16.02
C LYS A 181 -10.61 -12.82 14.83
N GLU A 182 -11.36 -11.94 14.20
CA GLU A 182 -12.12 -12.24 12.99
C GLU A 182 -11.19 -12.33 11.78
N MET A 183 -11.41 -13.37 10.97
CA MET A 183 -10.76 -13.58 9.69
C MET A 183 -11.85 -13.56 8.61
N VAL A 184 -11.84 -12.53 7.75
CA VAL A 184 -12.90 -12.33 6.76
C VAL A 184 -12.32 -12.30 5.35
N VAL A 185 -12.97 -13.00 4.43
CA VAL A 185 -12.62 -13.04 3.01
C VAL A 185 -13.82 -12.56 2.18
N ARG A 186 -13.55 -11.68 1.22
CA ARG A 186 -14.56 -11.16 0.29
C ARG A 186 -14.95 -12.22 -0.76
N GLY A 187 -16.24 -12.45 -0.92
CA GLY A 187 -16.78 -13.44 -1.84
C GLY A 187 -16.85 -14.84 -1.25
N THR A 188 -17.03 -15.84 -2.10
CA THR A 188 -17.26 -17.24 -1.68
C THR A 188 -16.31 -18.23 -2.35
N LYS A 189 -15.29 -17.76 -3.10
CA LYS A 189 -14.42 -18.62 -3.88
C LYS A 189 -12.97 -18.38 -3.56
N LEU A 190 -12.25 -19.44 -3.21
CA LEU A 190 -10.80 -19.42 -3.04
C LEU A 190 -10.08 -19.55 -4.40
N THR A 191 -10.15 -18.48 -5.21
CA THR A 191 -9.36 -18.41 -6.46
C THR A 191 -7.87 -18.40 -6.14
N PRO A 192 -6.95 -18.62 -7.12
CA PRO A 192 -5.52 -18.57 -6.88
C PRO A 192 -5.07 -17.27 -6.17
N TYR A 193 -5.59 -16.10 -6.57
CA TYR A 193 -5.28 -14.84 -5.93
C TYR A 193 -5.85 -14.77 -4.50
N VAL A 194 -7.11 -15.13 -4.30
CA VAL A 194 -7.72 -15.14 -2.96
C VAL A 194 -6.97 -16.09 -2.01
N ARG A 195 -6.41 -17.19 -2.51
CA ARG A 195 -5.57 -18.08 -1.68
C ARG A 195 -4.24 -17.44 -1.26
N THR A 196 -3.64 -16.54 -2.07
CA THR A 196 -2.46 -15.79 -1.64
C THR A 196 -2.81 -14.79 -0.55
N VAL A 197 -3.93 -14.08 -0.70
CA VAL A 197 -4.48 -13.19 0.34
C VAL A 197 -4.78 -13.99 1.62
N LEU A 198 -5.43 -15.15 1.49
CA LEU A 198 -5.71 -16.02 2.65
C LEU A 198 -4.42 -16.46 3.37
N ALA A 199 -3.34 -16.75 2.64
CA ALA A 199 -2.06 -17.09 3.25
C ALA A 199 -1.44 -15.89 3.99
N HIS A 200 -1.64 -14.68 3.48
CA HIS A 200 -1.26 -13.44 4.15
C HIS A 200 -2.02 -13.25 5.47
N GLU A 201 -3.35 -13.24 5.40
CA GLU A 201 -4.20 -12.97 6.57
C GLU A 201 -4.10 -14.06 7.65
N LEU A 202 -4.05 -15.32 7.27
CA LEU A 202 -3.81 -16.40 8.23
C LEU A 202 -2.42 -16.32 8.85
N THR A 203 -1.45 -15.66 8.20
CA THR A 203 -0.14 -15.38 8.84
C THR A 203 -0.28 -14.34 9.92
N HIS A 204 -1.10 -13.30 9.73
CA HIS A 204 -1.45 -12.37 10.81
C HIS A 204 -2.12 -13.10 11.98
N ALA A 205 -3.06 -14.01 11.71
CA ALA A 205 -3.69 -14.81 12.78
C ALA A 205 -2.68 -15.69 13.53
N LEU A 206 -1.66 -16.25 12.85
CA LEU A 206 -0.58 -16.99 13.51
C LEU A 206 0.29 -16.07 14.35
N ASP A 207 0.71 -14.93 13.78
CA ASP A 207 1.58 -13.95 14.46
C ASP A 207 0.89 -13.35 15.67
N ASP A 208 -0.41 -13.09 15.59
CA ASP A 208 -1.21 -12.65 16.73
C ASP A 208 -1.25 -13.70 17.85
N GLN A 209 -1.49 -14.96 17.52
CA GLN A 209 -1.45 -16.03 18.50
C GLN A 209 -0.08 -16.21 19.16
N LEU A 210 1.01 -15.88 18.46
CA LEU A 210 2.37 -16.02 18.96
C LEU A 210 2.87 -14.78 19.71
N PHE A 211 2.52 -13.58 19.23
CA PHE A 211 3.18 -12.33 19.62
C PHE A 211 2.23 -11.24 20.10
N ASN A 212 0.91 -11.43 19.99
CA ASN A 212 -0.13 -10.45 20.28
C ASN A 212 0.03 -9.19 19.40
N LEU A 213 -0.74 -9.13 18.31
CA LEU A 213 -0.72 -8.01 17.38
C LEU A 213 -1.58 -6.83 17.86
N ASP A 214 -2.59 -7.08 18.68
CA ASP A 214 -3.38 -6.04 19.35
C ASP A 214 -2.52 -5.31 20.37
N ARG A 215 -2.02 -4.11 20.02
CA ARG A 215 -1.12 -3.29 20.83
C ARG A 215 -1.56 -1.83 20.85
N PRO A 216 -2.66 -1.47 21.55
CA PRO A 216 -3.22 -0.12 21.52
C PRO A 216 -2.23 1.01 21.83
N LYS A 217 -1.19 0.72 22.62
CA LYS A 217 -0.13 1.71 22.92
C LYS A 217 0.73 2.09 21.71
N LEU A 218 0.80 1.22 20.70
CA LEU A 218 1.49 1.54 19.45
C LEU A 218 0.57 2.32 18.51
N ASP A 219 -0.73 2.04 18.54
CA ASP A 219 -1.73 2.74 17.74
C ASP A 219 -1.89 4.19 18.22
N GLU A 220 -1.80 4.42 19.55
CA GLU A 220 -1.84 5.73 20.19
C GLU A 220 -0.46 6.46 20.17
N ALA A 221 0.58 5.85 19.62
CA ALA A 221 1.93 6.43 19.64
C ALA A 221 2.03 7.67 18.75
N THR A 222 2.65 8.72 19.28
CA THR A 222 2.90 9.96 18.53
C THR A 222 4.27 9.98 17.83
N ASP A 223 5.01 8.88 17.93
CA ASP A 223 6.26 8.61 17.23
C ASP A 223 6.04 7.54 16.14
N GLU A 224 7.11 7.04 15.54
CA GLU A 224 7.03 6.06 14.45
C GLU A 224 6.99 4.58 14.90
N THR A 225 6.86 4.32 16.21
CA THR A 225 6.85 2.92 16.71
C THR A 225 5.67 2.12 16.20
N GLY A 226 4.51 2.74 16.02
CA GLY A 226 3.34 2.14 15.36
C GLY A 226 3.66 1.75 13.92
N TYR A 227 4.19 2.67 13.13
CA TYR A 227 4.61 2.39 11.76
C TYR A 227 5.62 1.24 11.66
N GLY A 228 6.66 1.27 12.47
CA GLY A 228 7.67 0.20 12.48
C GLY A 228 7.08 -1.17 12.82
N PHE A 229 6.09 -1.21 13.73
CA PHE A 229 5.36 -2.43 14.06
C PHE A 229 4.50 -2.91 12.87
N THR A 230 3.77 -2.01 12.21
CA THR A 230 3.00 -2.30 10.99
C THR A 230 3.89 -2.90 9.91
N VAL A 231 5.02 -2.25 9.60
CA VAL A 231 5.98 -2.75 8.60
C VAL A 231 6.48 -4.16 8.93
N LEU A 232 6.76 -4.45 10.19
CA LEU A 232 7.18 -5.80 10.59
C LEU A 232 6.05 -6.81 10.43
N THR A 233 4.83 -6.45 10.79
CA THR A 233 3.65 -7.32 10.74
C THR A 233 3.29 -7.64 9.29
N GLU A 234 3.19 -6.61 8.44
CA GLU A 234 2.94 -6.77 7.00
C GLU A 234 4.08 -7.52 6.30
N GLY A 235 5.32 -7.26 6.69
CA GLY A 235 6.48 -7.97 6.15
C GLY A 235 6.49 -9.44 6.51
N SER A 236 6.05 -9.81 7.71
CA SER A 236 5.92 -11.20 8.15
C SER A 236 4.89 -11.96 7.30
N ALA A 237 3.74 -11.34 7.05
CA ALA A 237 2.69 -11.91 6.23
C ALA A 237 3.08 -11.96 4.74
N SER A 238 3.66 -10.88 4.21
CA SER A 238 4.17 -10.82 2.83
C SER A 238 5.26 -11.84 2.54
N TYR A 239 6.13 -12.13 3.53
CA TYR A 239 7.15 -13.18 3.41
C TYR A 239 6.53 -14.56 3.19
N VAL A 240 5.46 -14.88 3.89
CA VAL A 240 4.75 -16.17 3.76
C VAL A 240 3.91 -16.19 2.49
N GLU A 241 3.23 -15.09 2.15
CA GLU A 241 2.48 -14.95 0.90
C GLU A 241 3.37 -15.17 -0.33
N ASP A 242 4.55 -14.53 -0.36
CA ASP A 242 5.53 -14.71 -1.45
C ASP A 242 5.98 -16.17 -1.56
N ALA A 243 6.29 -16.81 -0.43
CA ALA A 243 6.64 -18.23 -0.41
C ALA A 243 5.46 -19.12 -0.87
N TYR A 244 4.20 -18.77 -0.52
CA TYR A 244 3.01 -19.48 -0.97
C TYR A 244 2.80 -19.34 -2.48
N ARG A 245 2.92 -18.12 -3.01
CA ARG A 245 2.84 -17.83 -4.45
C ARG A 245 3.89 -18.60 -5.24
N ASN A 246 5.13 -18.65 -4.75
CA ASN A 246 6.25 -19.34 -5.39
C ASN A 246 6.09 -20.86 -5.46
N GLN A 247 5.32 -21.49 -4.56
CA GLN A 247 5.03 -22.93 -4.63
C GLN A 247 3.84 -23.30 -5.54
N MET A 248 3.01 -22.33 -5.93
CA MET A 248 1.87 -22.58 -6.81
C MET A 248 2.32 -23.13 -8.17
N SER A 249 1.42 -23.84 -8.86
CA SER A 249 1.64 -24.18 -10.26
C SER A 249 1.80 -22.92 -11.11
N SER A 250 2.59 -22.98 -12.21
CA SER A 250 2.76 -21.82 -13.11
C SER A 250 1.43 -21.31 -13.67
N SER A 251 0.44 -22.19 -13.86
CA SER A 251 -0.90 -21.78 -14.28
C SER A 251 -1.64 -21.00 -13.19
N ASP A 252 -1.51 -21.41 -11.92
CA ASP A 252 -2.14 -20.69 -10.80
C ASP A 252 -1.43 -19.37 -10.53
N GLN A 253 -0.09 -19.30 -10.65
CA GLN A 253 0.65 -18.04 -10.57
C GLN A 253 0.17 -17.04 -11.63
N THR A 254 0.04 -17.49 -12.89
CA THR A 254 -0.48 -16.64 -13.97
C THR A 254 -1.91 -16.17 -13.71
N ARG A 255 -2.77 -17.05 -13.18
CA ARG A 255 -4.16 -16.69 -12.85
C ARG A 255 -4.20 -15.72 -11.67
N ALA A 256 -3.43 -15.96 -10.61
CA ALA A 256 -3.35 -15.07 -9.46
C ALA A 256 -2.90 -13.66 -9.89
N SER A 257 -1.84 -13.56 -10.72
CA SER A 257 -1.38 -12.26 -11.23
C SER A 257 -2.43 -11.56 -12.12
N ALA A 258 -3.19 -12.32 -12.92
CA ALA A 258 -4.25 -11.75 -13.75
C ALA A 258 -5.43 -11.24 -12.91
N GLU A 259 -5.82 -11.97 -11.87
CA GLU A 259 -6.89 -11.59 -10.92
C GLU A 259 -6.46 -10.35 -10.10
N GLU A 260 -5.22 -10.33 -9.60
CA GLU A 260 -4.63 -9.19 -8.89
C GLU A 260 -4.60 -7.94 -9.77
N LEU A 261 -4.14 -8.07 -11.04
CA LEU A 261 -4.16 -6.97 -12.00
C LEU A 261 -5.59 -6.47 -12.27
N GLN A 262 -6.59 -7.34 -12.29
CA GLN A 262 -7.98 -6.95 -12.47
C GLN A 262 -8.47 -6.08 -11.31
N VAL A 263 -8.13 -6.42 -10.06
CA VAL A 263 -8.43 -5.58 -8.88
C VAL A 263 -7.73 -4.23 -9.01
N GLY A 264 -6.43 -4.21 -9.27
CA GLY A 264 -5.62 -2.98 -9.39
C GLY A 264 -5.97 -2.11 -10.60
N SER A 265 -6.63 -2.66 -11.63
CA SER A 265 -7.07 -1.91 -12.82
C SER A 265 -8.49 -1.33 -12.69
N ASN A 266 -9.12 -1.40 -11.51
CA ASN A 266 -10.40 -0.74 -11.28
C ASN A 266 -10.27 0.78 -11.54
N PRO A 267 -11.06 1.37 -12.46
CA PRO A 267 -10.93 2.80 -12.78
C PRO A 267 -11.07 3.74 -11.60
N ALA A 268 -11.78 3.33 -10.55
CA ALA A 268 -11.93 4.12 -9.33
C ALA A 268 -10.62 4.28 -8.54
N ILE A 269 -9.68 3.33 -8.66
CA ILE A 269 -8.35 3.41 -8.03
C ILE A 269 -7.53 4.58 -8.61
N PHE A 270 -7.71 4.90 -9.90
CA PHE A 270 -7.01 6.04 -10.51
C PHE A 270 -7.45 7.41 -9.98
N ASN A 271 -8.58 7.48 -9.25
CA ASN A 271 -9.00 8.69 -8.56
C ASN A 271 -8.32 8.85 -7.19
N ILE A 272 -7.67 7.81 -6.67
CA ILE A 272 -6.96 7.88 -5.40
C ILE A 272 -5.59 8.54 -5.63
N PRO A 273 -5.25 9.60 -4.90
CA PRO A 273 -3.95 10.25 -5.03
C PRO A 273 -2.80 9.25 -4.82
N ILE A 274 -1.82 9.28 -5.71
CA ILE A 274 -0.71 8.33 -5.72
C ILE A 274 0.06 8.29 -4.39
N VAL A 275 0.13 9.41 -3.66
CA VAL A 275 0.77 9.47 -2.35
C VAL A 275 0.05 8.60 -1.32
N ILE A 276 -1.29 8.55 -1.37
CA ILE A 276 -2.09 7.70 -0.48
C ILE A 276 -1.82 6.22 -0.81
N LEU A 277 -1.86 5.85 -2.10
CA LEU A 277 -1.52 4.50 -2.52
C LEU A 277 -0.10 4.11 -2.11
N ALA A 278 0.87 5.01 -2.27
CA ALA A 278 2.25 4.77 -1.88
C ALA A 278 2.41 4.53 -0.37
N LEU A 279 1.74 5.35 0.46
CA LEU A 279 1.77 5.18 1.92
C LEU A 279 1.08 3.90 2.37
N LEU A 280 -0.06 3.54 1.75
CA LEU A 280 -0.78 2.30 2.05
C LEU A 280 0.01 1.05 1.66
N THR A 281 0.83 1.10 0.61
CA THR A 281 1.60 -0.06 0.12
C THR A 281 3.02 -0.16 0.67
N ALA A 282 3.57 0.94 1.19
CA ALA A 282 4.92 0.98 1.72
C ALA A 282 5.20 -0.09 2.80
N PRO A 283 4.32 -0.35 3.78
CA PRO A 283 4.55 -1.38 4.79
C PRO A 283 4.75 -2.78 4.23
N TYR A 284 4.07 -3.13 3.15
CA TYR A 284 4.19 -4.45 2.50
C TYR A 284 5.55 -4.64 1.85
N THR A 285 5.99 -3.66 1.04
CA THR A 285 7.27 -3.72 0.32
C THR A 285 8.46 -3.60 1.26
N GLN A 286 8.46 -2.59 2.13
CA GLN A 286 9.52 -2.38 3.12
C GLN A 286 9.58 -3.52 4.12
N GLY A 287 8.41 -4.02 4.54
CA GLY A 287 8.30 -5.13 5.47
C GLY A 287 8.84 -6.43 4.91
N LEU A 288 8.55 -6.73 3.65
CA LEU A 288 9.10 -7.91 2.98
C LEU A 288 10.64 -7.85 2.95
N ASP A 289 11.22 -6.71 2.56
CA ASP A 289 12.67 -6.51 2.53
C ASP A 289 13.28 -6.64 3.93
N LEU A 290 12.65 -6.04 4.93
CA LEU A 290 13.08 -6.13 6.33
C LEU A 290 13.07 -7.58 6.83
N VAL A 291 11.95 -8.29 6.64
CA VAL A 291 11.81 -9.69 7.14
C VAL A 291 12.73 -10.63 6.38
N GLN A 292 12.92 -10.45 5.07
CA GLN A 292 13.92 -11.21 4.30
C GLN A 292 15.33 -10.99 4.84
N ALA A 293 15.69 -9.74 5.19
CA ALA A 293 16.98 -9.43 5.81
C ALA A 293 17.12 -10.07 7.19
N VAL A 294 16.07 -10.01 8.03
CA VAL A 294 16.04 -10.65 9.36
C VAL A 294 16.23 -12.17 9.23
N VAL A 295 15.52 -12.81 8.32
CA VAL A 295 15.62 -14.25 8.07
C VAL A 295 17.01 -14.64 7.56
N LYS A 296 17.53 -13.89 6.59
CA LYS A 296 18.87 -14.11 6.01
C LYS A 296 19.97 -13.96 7.07
N ASP A 297 19.96 -12.88 7.82
CA ASP A 297 20.99 -12.56 8.81
C ASP A 297 20.90 -13.45 10.06
N GLY A 298 19.69 -13.85 10.44
CA GLY A 298 19.43 -14.74 11.57
C GLY A 298 19.58 -16.25 11.25
N GLY A 299 19.86 -16.59 9.99
CA GLY A 299 20.10 -17.97 9.56
C GLY A 299 18.81 -18.78 9.37
N GLY A 300 17.65 -18.15 9.28
CA GLY A 300 16.37 -18.80 9.04
C GLY A 300 15.19 -18.08 9.68
N VAL A 301 13.98 -18.60 9.42
CA VAL A 301 12.70 -18.03 9.90
C VAL A 301 12.60 -17.96 11.42
N GLN A 302 13.39 -18.74 12.14
CA GLN A 302 13.50 -18.71 13.60
C GLN A 302 14.01 -17.35 14.16
N ALA A 303 14.50 -16.44 13.30
CA ALA A 303 14.87 -15.08 13.69
C ALA A 303 13.65 -14.15 13.84
N VAL A 304 12.53 -14.43 13.15
CA VAL A 304 11.32 -13.57 13.14
C VAL A 304 10.76 -13.30 14.54
N PRO A 305 10.64 -14.28 15.46
CA PRO A 305 10.23 -14.02 16.83
C PRO A 305 11.09 -12.99 17.58
N GLY A 306 12.36 -12.85 17.20
CA GLY A 306 13.25 -11.82 17.73
C GLY A 306 12.85 -10.42 17.29
N ALA A 307 12.42 -10.27 16.02
CA ALA A 307 11.93 -9.01 15.48
C ALA A 307 10.63 -8.56 16.14
N PHE A 308 9.68 -9.46 16.40
CA PHE A 308 8.45 -9.13 17.14
C PHE A 308 8.68 -8.70 18.60
N LYS A 309 9.82 -9.10 19.20
CA LYS A 309 10.22 -8.60 20.53
C LYS A 309 10.84 -7.22 20.48
N ARG A 310 11.45 -6.84 19.37
CA ARG A 310 12.02 -5.55 19.08
C ARG A 310 11.66 -5.11 17.67
N PRO A 311 10.44 -4.63 17.45
CA PRO A 311 10.06 -4.04 16.16
C PRO A 311 10.96 -2.85 15.81
N PRO A 312 11.04 -2.46 14.55
CA PRO A 312 11.58 -1.15 14.17
C PRO A 312 10.90 -0.04 14.97
N THR A 313 11.65 0.97 15.33
CA THR A 313 11.15 2.12 16.09
C THR A 313 11.03 3.38 15.24
N THR A 314 11.52 3.31 14.01
CA THR A 314 11.48 4.41 13.02
C THR A 314 11.21 3.86 11.63
N SER A 315 10.68 4.74 10.75
CA SER A 315 10.57 4.43 9.32
C SER A 315 11.94 4.19 8.67
N GLU A 316 12.99 4.85 9.16
CA GLU A 316 14.35 4.62 8.71
C GLU A 316 14.84 3.19 9.01
N GLU A 317 14.62 2.69 10.24
CA GLU A 317 14.90 1.29 10.57
C GLU A 317 14.08 0.32 9.70
N ALA A 318 12.83 0.67 9.38
CA ALA A 318 11.96 -0.12 8.53
C ALA A 318 12.43 -0.15 7.08
N MET A 319 12.81 0.99 6.51
CA MET A 319 13.29 1.15 5.14
C MET A 319 14.71 0.63 4.92
N THR A 320 15.54 0.64 5.99
CA THR A 320 16.95 0.30 5.92
C THR A 320 17.31 -0.81 6.91
N PRO A 321 17.25 -2.10 6.51
CA PRO A 321 17.51 -3.23 7.41
C PRO A 321 18.87 -3.18 8.12
N ALA A 322 19.87 -2.51 7.54
CA ALA A 322 21.18 -2.30 8.18
C ALA A 322 21.08 -1.41 9.44
N LYS A 323 20.25 -0.34 9.38
CA LYS A 323 20.00 0.55 10.52
C LYS A 323 19.14 -0.16 11.58
N TYR A 324 18.16 -0.93 11.19
CA TYR A 324 17.42 -1.82 12.11
C TYR A 324 18.35 -2.76 12.86
N LYS A 325 19.29 -3.40 12.17
CA LYS A 325 20.30 -4.29 12.78
C LYS A 325 21.26 -3.54 13.70
N ALA A 326 21.61 -2.30 13.37
CA ALA A 326 22.46 -1.43 14.19
C ALA A 326 21.74 -0.90 15.44
N HIS A 327 20.40 -1.01 15.50
CA HIS A 327 19.57 -0.44 16.56
C HIS A 327 19.69 1.09 16.63
N GLU A 328 19.61 1.75 15.49
CA GLU A 328 19.94 3.17 15.40
C GLU A 328 18.93 4.04 16.14
N GLY A 329 17.63 3.77 15.96
CA GLY A 329 16.57 4.54 16.59
C GLY A 329 16.51 5.98 16.06
N SER A 330 15.95 6.91 16.85
CA SER A 330 15.85 8.33 16.47
C SER A 330 16.29 9.28 17.55
N VAL A 331 16.69 10.49 17.14
CA VAL A 331 16.98 11.62 18.03
C VAL A 331 15.70 12.41 18.24
N LYS A 332 15.38 12.75 19.48
CA LYS A 332 14.21 13.58 19.78
C LYS A 332 14.44 15.02 19.30
N VAL A 333 13.59 15.47 18.40
CA VAL A 333 13.52 16.85 17.92
C VAL A 333 12.34 17.57 18.62
N PRO A 334 12.55 18.77 19.20
CA PRO A 334 11.47 19.53 19.81
C PRO A 334 10.42 19.93 18.76
N VAL A 335 9.15 19.82 19.10
CA VAL A 335 8.06 20.24 18.20
C VAL A 335 8.20 21.75 17.90
N PRO A 336 8.26 22.14 16.61
CA PRO A 336 8.34 23.55 16.24
C PRO A 336 7.08 24.32 16.66
N LYS A 337 7.21 25.64 16.76
CA LYS A 337 6.07 26.48 17.10
C LYS A 337 5.37 26.94 15.82
N PRO A 338 4.03 26.95 15.80
CA PRO A 338 3.28 27.56 14.70
C PRO A 338 3.56 29.08 14.68
N ASP A 339 3.10 29.76 13.66
CA ASP A 339 3.18 31.20 13.61
C ASP A 339 2.41 31.85 14.76
N SER A 340 2.83 33.08 15.16
CA SER A 340 2.34 33.76 16.35
C SER A 340 0.82 33.92 16.32
N GLY A 341 0.16 33.39 17.36
CA GLY A 341 -1.29 33.45 17.52
C GLY A 341 -2.09 32.34 16.85
N ALA A 342 -1.45 31.49 16.08
CA ALA A 342 -2.12 30.35 15.47
C ALA A 342 -2.39 29.23 16.49
N LYS A 343 -3.52 28.53 16.32
CA LYS A 343 -3.88 27.36 17.13
C LYS A 343 -3.34 26.10 16.46
N VAL A 344 -2.59 25.30 17.19
CA VAL A 344 -2.14 23.99 16.73
C VAL A 344 -3.34 23.10 16.40
N VAL A 345 -3.31 22.46 15.23
CA VAL A 345 -4.25 21.40 14.83
C VAL A 345 -3.68 20.05 15.26
N THR A 346 -2.52 19.65 14.74
CA THR A 346 -1.84 18.43 15.15
C THR A 346 -0.31 18.61 15.15
N SER A 347 0.38 17.68 15.77
CA SER A 347 1.85 17.61 15.78
C SER A 347 2.30 16.16 15.99
N GLY A 348 3.49 15.83 15.53
CA GLY A 348 4.03 14.46 15.63
C GLY A 348 5.38 14.34 14.95
N VAL A 349 5.70 13.13 14.51
CA VAL A 349 6.87 12.80 13.69
C VAL A 349 6.41 12.59 12.25
N PHE A 350 7.10 13.18 11.28
CA PHE A 350 6.82 13.00 9.86
C PHE A 350 7.56 11.78 9.31
N GLY A 351 8.75 11.56 9.82
CA GLY A 351 9.59 10.40 9.55
C GLY A 351 10.28 10.44 8.18
N GLN A 352 11.21 9.52 8.00
CA GLN A 352 11.84 9.34 6.69
C GLN A 352 10.82 8.96 5.62
N ILE A 353 9.81 8.16 5.97
CA ILE A 353 8.74 7.77 5.03
C ILE A 353 7.92 8.96 4.54
N GLY A 354 7.58 9.90 5.43
CA GLY A 354 6.85 11.11 5.06
C GLY A 354 7.67 12.01 4.14
N LEU A 355 8.95 12.22 4.45
CA LEU A 355 9.87 12.97 3.59
C LEU A 355 10.03 12.29 2.22
N THR A 356 10.17 10.96 2.19
CA THR A 356 10.27 10.19 0.94
C THR A 356 9.00 10.34 0.09
N ALA A 357 7.82 10.25 0.70
CA ALA A 357 6.55 10.44 0.02
C ALA A 357 6.39 11.87 -0.52
N LEU A 358 6.86 12.88 0.23
CA LEU A 358 6.86 14.28 -0.18
C LEU A 358 7.72 14.47 -1.44
N LEU A 359 8.94 13.93 -1.45
CA LEU A 359 9.86 14.04 -2.59
C LEU A 359 9.37 13.25 -3.80
N ALA A 360 8.79 12.06 -3.60
CA ALA A 360 8.27 11.23 -4.68
C ALA A 360 7.14 11.92 -5.48
N LYS A 361 6.36 12.79 -4.84
CA LYS A 361 5.31 13.55 -5.51
C LYS A 361 5.83 14.78 -6.25
N GLY A 362 6.82 15.48 -5.66
CA GLY A 362 7.19 16.83 -6.07
C GLY A 362 8.28 16.92 -7.14
N ILE A 363 9.15 15.94 -7.24
CA ILE A 363 10.31 15.98 -8.14
C ILE A 363 10.57 14.62 -8.79
N SER A 364 11.12 14.66 -10.00
CA SER A 364 11.57 13.43 -10.67
C SER A 364 12.94 13.03 -10.12
N LEU A 365 12.92 12.27 -9.04
CA LEU A 365 14.11 11.57 -8.53
C LEU A 365 14.05 10.11 -8.97
N ASP A 366 15.19 9.55 -9.35
CA ASP A 366 15.31 8.12 -9.65
C ASP A 366 15.03 7.27 -8.41
N ASP A 367 15.36 7.82 -7.23
CA ASP A 367 15.16 7.18 -5.93
C ASP A 367 14.91 8.26 -4.85
N PRO A 368 13.65 8.55 -4.52
CA PRO A 368 13.32 9.55 -3.49
C PRO A 368 13.87 9.23 -2.10
N ALA A 369 14.05 7.93 -1.77
CA ALA A 369 14.59 7.52 -0.48
C ALA A 369 16.04 7.98 -0.28
N LYS A 370 16.85 8.04 -1.35
CA LYS A 370 18.22 8.58 -1.27
C LYS A 370 18.27 10.04 -0.86
N GLY A 371 17.31 10.85 -1.30
CA GLY A 371 17.24 12.25 -0.91
C GLY A 371 16.94 12.47 0.58
N THR A 372 16.58 11.41 1.31
CA THR A 372 16.26 11.43 2.75
C THR A 372 17.24 10.61 3.60
N GLU A 373 18.30 10.07 2.98
CA GLU A 373 19.35 9.33 3.72
C GLU A 373 19.97 10.21 4.81
N GLY A 374 20.34 9.59 5.92
CA GLY A 374 20.88 10.28 7.09
C GLY A 374 19.83 11.02 7.92
N TRP A 375 18.55 10.67 7.77
CA TRP A 375 17.52 11.12 8.69
C TRP A 375 17.80 10.57 10.10
N ALA A 376 17.89 11.46 11.09
CA ALA A 376 18.13 11.07 12.48
C ALA A 376 16.92 11.30 13.37
N GLY A 377 15.98 12.12 12.93
CA GLY A 377 14.74 12.42 13.65
C GLY A 377 14.12 13.72 13.16
N ASP A 378 12.82 13.87 13.37
CA ASP A 378 12.12 15.12 13.09
C ASP A 378 10.94 15.33 14.05
N SER A 379 10.32 16.47 13.90
CA SER A 379 8.98 16.72 14.41
C SER A 379 8.29 17.79 13.57
N PHE A 380 6.97 17.69 13.51
CA PHE A 380 6.15 18.66 12.80
C PHE A 380 5.06 19.28 13.69
N VAL A 381 4.54 20.43 13.26
CA VAL A 381 3.32 21.06 13.76
C VAL A 381 2.49 21.58 12.60
N THR A 382 1.17 21.45 12.69
CA THR A 382 0.23 22.04 11.72
C THR A 382 -0.70 23.06 12.38
N TRP A 383 -1.16 24.01 11.59
CA TRP A 383 -2.14 25.02 11.98
C TRP A 383 -2.87 25.56 10.75
N ASN A 384 -3.98 26.24 10.96
CA ASN A 384 -4.58 27.11 9.93
C ASN A 384 -4.15 28.56 10.15
N ASP A 385 -3.79 29.26 9.08
CA ASP A 385 -3.46 30.68 9.12
C ASP A 385 -4.71 31.56 9.29
N ALA A 386 -4.56 32.87 9.27
CA ALA A 386 -5.66 33.81 9.42
C ALA A 386 -6.67 33.79 8.24
N SER A 387 -6.29 33.20 7.13
CA SER A 387 -7.12 32.99 5.92
C SER A 387 -7.65 31.56 5.81
N GLU A 388 -7.51 30.76 6.88
CA GLU A 388 -7.87 29.34 6.97
C GLU A 388 -7.06 28.42 6.01
N HIS A 389 -5.86 28.85 5.55
CA HIS A 389 -4.98 27.98 4.79
C HIS A 389 -4.26 27.03 5.72
N ALA A 390 -4.18 25.75 5.31
CA ALA A 390 -3.41 24.74 6.01
C ALA A 390 -1.91 25.07 5.94
N CYS A 391 -1.24 25.10 7.08
CA CYS A 391 0.20 25.34 7.20
C CYS A 391 0.88 24.26 8.04
N ALA A 392 2.16 24.02 7.75
CA ALA A 392 3.01 23.08 8.49
C ALA A 392 4.42 23.64 8.68
N LYS A 393 5.05 23.25 9.79
CA LYS A 393 6.50 23.34 10.01
C LYS A 393 7.03 21.96 10.33
N ILE A 394 8.16 21.59 9.70
CA ILE A 394 8.88 20.34 9.97
C ILE A 394 10.33 20.71 10.27
N ASP A 395 10.79 20.34 11.45
CA ASP A 395 12.19 20.46 11.87
C ASP A 395 12.83 19.09 11.82
N THR A 396 13.79 18.87 10.92
CA THR A 396 14.48 17.60 10.71
C THR A 396 15.92 17.69 11.16
N LYS A 397 16.37 16.71 11.92
CA LYS A 397 17.75 16.46 12.31
C LYS A 397 18.33 15.37 11.41
N LEU A 398 19.53 15.58 10.91
CA LEU A 398 20.27 14.63 10.07
C LEU A 398 21.52 14.11 10.82
N ASP A 399 22.10 13.01 10.35
CA ASP A 399 23.31 12.39 10.88
C ASP A 399 24.52 13.31 10.70
N SER A 400 24.55 14.13 9.65
CA SER A 400 25.62 15.08 9.39
C SER A 400 25.13 16.38 8.75
N ALA A 401 26.01 17.40 8.78
CA ALA A 401 25.78 18.64 8.06
C ALA A 401 25.81 18.45 6.51
N ALA A 402 26.42 17.41 6.00
CA ALA A 402 26.43 17.08 4.58
C ALA A 402 25.04 16.57 4.17
N ASP A 403 24.46 15.64 4.93
CA ASP A 403 23.12 15.11 4.70
C ASP A 403 22.07 16.22 4.80
N ALA A 404 22.25 17.16 5.75
CA ALA A 404 21.38 18.33 5.87
C ALA A 404 21.44 19.25 4.62
N GLN A 405 22.59 19.40 3.98
CA GLN A 405 22.69 20.17 2.74
C GLN A 405 22.08 19.39 1.54
N GLU A 406 22.18 18.08 1.52
CA GLU A 406 21.55 17.23 0.52
C GLU A 406 20.03 17.31 0.65
N LEU A 407 19.46 17.04 1.84
CA LEU A 407 18.01 17.15 2.08
C LEU A 407 17.51 18.56 1.77
N LYS A 408 18.23 19.61 2.17
CA LYS A 408 17.89 20.98 1.83
C LYS A 408 17.77 21.18 0.31
N GLY A 409 18.75 20.70 -0.46
CA GLY A 409 18.78 20.85 -1.90
C GLY A 409 17.58 20.16 -2.59
N VAL A 410 17.23 18.94 -2.17
CA VAL A 410 16.07 18.24 -2.75
C VAL A 410 14.75 18.86 -2.32
N LEU A 411 14.63 19.35 -1.08
CA LEU A 411 13.44 20.08 -0.62
C LEU A 411 13.28 21.44 -1.31
N GLU A 412 14.36 22.15 -1.63
CA GLU A 412 14.31 23.38 -2.45
C GLU A 412 13.85 23.07 -3.87
N GLY A 413 14.30 21.94 -4.45
CA GLY A 413 13.80 21.45 -5.74
C GLY A 413 12.31 21.13 -5.69
N TRP A 414 11.84 20.42 -4.65
CA TRP A 414 10.44 20.18 -4.43
C TRP A 414 9.63 21.47 -4.28
N ALA A 415 10.10 22.43 -3.45
CA ALA A 415 9.42 23.69 -3.23
C ALA A 415 9.26 24.54 -4.51
N ALA A 416 10.20 24.41 -5.46
CA ALA A 416 10.14 25.11 -6.75
C ALA A 416 9.06 24.56 -7.69
N GLU A 417 8.69 23.28 -7.56
CA GLU A 417 7.69 22.60 -8.40
C GLU A 417 6.33 22.46 -7.69
N ALA A 418 6.31 22.58 -6.36
CA ALA A 418 5.11 22.41 -5.55
C ALA A 418 4.12 23.55 -5.72
N THR A 419 2.83 23.26 -5.56
CA THR A 419 1.72 24.24 -5.58
C THR A 419 1.42 24.81 -4.20
N VAL A 420 2.46 24.97 -3.38
CA VAL A 420 2.36 25.50 -2.00
C VAL A 420 3.39 26.62 -1.80
N ASP A 421 3.17 27.43 -0.80
CA ASP A 421 4.15 28.45 -0.37
C ASP A 421 5.13 27.79 0.60
N ALA A 422 6.34 27.44 0.12
CA ALA A 422 7.30 26.73 0.93
C ALA A 422 8.64 27.47 1.08
N THR A 423 9.22 27.37 2.27
CA THR A 423 10.55 27.89 2.60
C THR A 423 11.38 26.81 3.27
N VAL A 424 12.59 26.59 2.76
CA VAL A 424 13.55 25.62 3.29
C VAL A 424 14.79 26.34 3.78
N THR A 425 15.21 26.04 5.00
CA THR A 425 16.47 26.56 5.57
C THR A 425 17.26 25.44 6.23
N ALA A 426 18.60 25.58 6.29
CA ALA A 426 19.44 24.62 7.00
C ALA A 426 20.48 25.35 7.86
N SER A 427 20.82 24.74 9.00
CA SER A 427 21.88 25.22 9.90
C SER A 427 22.54 24.04 10.61
N GLY A 428 23.83 23.86 10.34
CA GLY A 428 24.55 22.67 10.82
C GLY A 428 23.94 21.40 10.23
N ASP A 429 23.50 20.52 11.09
CA ASP A 429 22.86 19.23 10.76
C ASP A 429 21.33 19.26 10.88
N GLN A 430 20.73 20.44 10.81
CA GLN A 430 19.27 20.65 10.87
C GLN A 430 18.75 21.28 9.59
N VAL A 431 17.56 20.81 9.16
CA VAL A 431 16.77 21.39 8.07
C VAL A 431 15.39 21.76 8.61
N ASN A 432 14.92 22.95 8.26
CA ASN A 432 13.60 23.46 8.64
C ASN A 432 12.81 23.72 7.36
N LEU A 433 11.65 23.10 7.25
CA LEU A 433 10.66 23.32 6.20
C LEU A 433 9.45 24.03 6.81
N THR A 434 9.03 25.16 6.21
CA THR A 434 7.72 25.77 6.46
C THR A 434 6.96 25.77 5.16
N SER A 435 5.70 25.32 5.17
CA SER A 435 4.86 25.26 3.98
C SER A 435 3.42 25.61 4.32
N CYS A 436 2.76 26.35 3.45
CA CYS A 436 1.32 26.64 3.53
C CYS A 436 0.67 26.32 2.19
N ALA A 437 -0.54 25.78 2.22
CA ALA A 437 -1.36 25.61 1.01
C ALA A 437 -1.58 26.98 0.35
N ALA A 438 -1.33 27.05 -0.96
CA ALA A 438 -1.59 28.26 -1.72
C ALA A 438 -3.10 28.47 -1.89
N GLU A 439 -3.53 29.74 -2.06
CA GLU A 439 -4.90 30.05 -2.47
C GLU A 439 -5.26 29.24 -3.73
N ALA A 440 -6.44 28.62 -3.73
CA ALA A 440 -6.96 27.99 -4.93
C ALA A 440 -7.07 29.06 -6.03
N THR A 441 -6.15 29.07 -6.99
CA THR A 441 -6.26 29.98 -8.14
C THR A 441 -7.53 29.63 -8.90
N SER A 442 -8.56 30.44 -8.75
CA SER A 442 -9.78 30.38 -9.54
C SER A 442 -9.44 30.69 -10.99
N GLY A 443 -9.08 29.66 -11.78
CA GLY A 443 -8.86 29.88 -13.19
C GLY A 443 -7.71 29.03 -13.79
N GLY A 444 -7.98 27.76 -13.97
CA GLY A 444 -7.17 26.89 -14.79
C GLY A 444 -7.97 25.65 -15.14
N SER A 445 -8.73 25.68 -16.23
CA SER A 445 -9.30 24.46 -16.79
C SER A 445 -8.14 23.52 -17.10
N ALA A 446 -7.95 22.53 -16.27
CA ALA A 446 -7.05 21.44 -16.55
C ALA A 446 -7.59 20.73 -17.80
N GLY A 447 -6.87 20.85 -18.90
CA GLY A 447 -7.05 20.02 -20.07
C GLY A 447 -6.84 18.55 -19.66
N VAL A 448 -7.77 17.74 -20.09
CA VAL A 448 -7.86 16.28 -20.00
C VAL A 448 -6.62 15.61 -20.60
#